data_5c46ebb9c3f063bb6c7e9445cee864d4
#
_entry.id   5c46ebb9c3f063bb6c7e9445cee864d4
#
_cell.length_a   1.000
_cell.length_b   1.000
_cell.length_c   1.000
_cell.angle_alpha   90.00
_cell.angle_beta   90.00
_cell.angle_gamma   90.00
#
_symmetry.space_group_name_H-M   'P 1'
#
loop_
_entity.id
_entity.type
_entity.pdbx_description
1 polymer ?
#
loop_
_entity_poly.entity_id
_entity_poly.type
_entity_poly.pdbx_seq_one_letter_code
_entity_poly.pdbx_strand_id
1 'polypeptide(L)'
;MKLNNQNKVGLLCAGLLFASSLFVSCDSEKSENSGSENAVTELKVSLDMNLQTMESFGASDAWQCNFIGKNWPTDKRNKIADLLFSQGLDADGNPKGIGLSLWRFNIGAGSAEQGDASDITDEWRRSECFTTNGITYDMSKQAGQVWFMKAARERGVDKLLAFANSAPVYLTQNGKAHASIKEFYNLKDGKMPDLADFWATSLDKLKTEHGLTIDYVSPFNEPQYEWDGSGQEGSPATNTNIYSFVNILSPKLQAKNLEAKIVVGEAGAYEPLYKTVSGKESRSNQIDYFFAANSSKKITGLSNVKKTISGHSYWQAWPLSTLISSRQEAASRIQSVGGVSLWSSEYCVLESPGTAELPGGAGAGRDLGMSLALWTARIVSTDIAVGGVTSWQWWTAISRGDYKDGLIHVDDGASNGAGNADYCKNDGYIRDSKTLWALGNFSFFVKPGMVRVQIPSIDNTTELNNVMVTAYKDVANKKLVVVAVNISKSAKAYKLNLAGGTVTDNKLTPYITSEALSLKKGTAVDVSGFEIPARSVVTYVGTYK
;
A
#
# COMPACT_ATOMS: atom_id res chain seq x y z
N MET A 1 -26.82 34.99 -4.81
CA MET A 1 -27.18 35.70 -6.06
C MET A 1 -27.56 34.62 -7.09
N LYS A 2 -28.85 34.56 -7.43
CA LYS A 2 -29.43 33.58 -8.38
C LYS A 2 -29.07 33.98 -9.80
N LEU A 3 -28.76 33.03 -10.67
CA LEU A 3 -29.08 33.17 -12.11
C LEU A 3 -29.34 31.76 -12.69
N ASN A 4 -30.60 31.58 -13.05
CA ASN A 4 -31.12 30.56 -13.95
C ASN A 4 -30.63 30.85 -15.38
N ASN A 5 -30.42 29.81 -16.19
CA ASN A 5 -30.94 29.80 -17.54
C ASN A 5 -31.08 28.37 -18.08
N GLN A 6 -32.33 28.06 -18.41
CA GLN A 6 -32.74 26.93 -19.24
C GLN A 6 -32.53 27.29 -20.71
N ASN A 7 -32.16 26.33 -21.55
CA ASN A 7 -32.62 26.32 -22.93
C ASN A 7 -32.84 24.87 -23.40
N LYS A 8 -34.13 24.60 -23.63
CA LYS A 8 -34.64 23.46 -24.39
C LYS A 8 -34.57 23.80 -25.88
N VAL A 9 -34.10 22.88 -26.69
CA VAL A 9 -34.49 22.81 -28.11
C VAL A 9 -34.78 21.34 -28.43
N GLY A 10 -36.04 21.08 -28.76
CA GLY A 10 -36.46 19.84 -29.37
C GLY A 10 -36.58 20.03 -30.90
N LEU A 11 -36.51 18.94 -31.64
CA LEU A 11 -37.18 18.72 -32.95
C LEU A 11 -36.79 17.32 -33.44
N LEU A 12 -37.70 16.54 -33.63
CA LEU A 12 -38.66 16.07 -34.62
C LEU A 12 -38.22 14.85 -35.41
N CYS A 13 -39.12 13.89 -35.39
CA CYS A 13 -39.16 12.64 -36.14
C CYS A 13 -39.07 12.80 -37.65
N ALA A 14 -38.49 11.80 -38.31
CA ALA A 14 -38.98 11.34 -39.62
C ALA A 14 -38.71 9.84 -39.76
N GLY A 15 -39.78 9.08 -39.82
CA GLY A 15 -39.76 7.66 -40.15
C GLY A 15 -39.66 7.43 -41.65
N LEU A 16 -39.07 6.28 -42.00
CA LEU A 16 -39.27 5.69 -43.32
C LEU A 16 -39.31 4.17 -43.14
N LEU A 17 -40.49 3.64 -43.34
CA LEU A 17 -40.80 2.23 -43.58
C LEU A 17 -40.28 1.83 -44.96
N PHE A 18 -39.58 0.70 -45.08
CA PHE A 18 -39.58 -0.11 -46.28
C PHE A 18 -39.72 -1.58 -45.87
N ALA A 19 -40.73 -2.18 -46.44
CA ALA A 19 -41.10 -3.57 -46.26
C ALA A 19 -40.56 -4.46 -47.42
N SER A 20 -40.51 -5.75 -47.12
CA SER A 20 -40.48 -6.91 -48.00
C SER A 20 -39.13 -7.27 -48.64
N SER A 21 -38.66 -8.50 -48.50
CA SER A 21 -39.26 -9.73 -48.97
C SER A 21 -38.53 -10.97 -48.39
N LEU A 22 -39.29 -11.95 -48.00
CA LEU A 22 -38.91 -13.31 -47.66
C LEU A 22 -38.23 -14.02 -48.84
N PHE A 23 -37.05 -14.58 -48.62
CA PHE A 23 -36.61 -15.78 -49.30
C PHE A 23 -36.16 -16.82 -48.25
N VAL A 24 -36.90 -17.89 -48.16
CA VAL A 24 -36.54 -19.10 -47.45
C VAL A 24 -35.58 -19.88 -48.33
N SER A 25 -34.34 -20.06 -47.88
CA SER A 25 -33.43 -21.06 -48.37
C SER A 25 -33.03 -21.93 -47.17
N CYS A 26 -33.51 -23.18 -47.20
CA CYS A 26 -33.00 -24.21 -46.31
C CYS A 26 -31.65 -24.68 -46.85
N ASP A 27 -30.59 -24.31 -46.16
CA ASP A 27 -29.33 -25.01 -46.23
C ASP A 27 -28.97 -25.53 -44.83
N SER A 28 -28.81 -26.85 -44.77
CA SER A 28 -28.39 -27.58 -43.58
C SER A 28 -26.95 -27.26 -43.28
N GLU A 29 -26.71 -26.23 -42.43
CA GLU A 29 -25.41 -26.06 -41.86
C GLU A 29 -25.21 -27.03 -40.69
N LYS A 30 -24.25 -27.93 -40.90
CA LYS A 30 -23.63 -28.70 -39.82
C LYS A 30 -23.13 -27.70 -38.78
N SER A 31 -23.68 -27.75 -37.58
CA SER A 31 -23.06 -27.10 -36.42
C SER A 31 -21.71 -27.75 -36.15
N GLU A 32 -20.65 -27.15 -36.68
CA GLU A 32 -19.32 -27.38 -36.15
C GLU A 32 -19.30 -26.77 -34.75
N ASN A 33 -19.42 -27.66 -33.79
CA ASN A 33 -19.17 -27.35 -32.38
C ASN A 33 -17.65 -27.14 -32.23
N SER A 34 -17.14 -25.96 -32.64
CA SER A 34 -15.78 -25.56 -32.35
C SER A 34 -15.71 -25.22 -30.87
N GLY A 35 -15.62 -26.24 -30.03
CA GLY A 35 -15.07 -26.10 -28.69
C GLY A 35 -13.66 -25.53 -28.88
N SER A 36 -13.48 -24.23 -28.67
CA SER A 36 -12.15 -23.67 -28.53
C SER A 36 -11.54 -24.32 -27.29
N GLU A 37 -10.74 -25.37 -27.49
CA GLU A 37 -9.81 -25.80 -26.45
C GLU A 37 -9.06 -24.54 -25.99
N ASN A 38 -9.23 -24.17 -24.72
CA ASN A 38 -8.49 -23.07 -24.14
C ASN A 38 -7.00 -23.38 -24.30
N ALA A 39 -6.34 -22.71 -25.23
CA ALA A 39 -4.94 -22.97 -25.53
C ALA A 39 -4.12 -22.80 -24.24
N VAL A 40 -3.39 -23.86 -23.86
CA VAL A 40 -2.55 -23.84 -22.64
C VAL A 40 -1.38 -22.89 -22.86
N THR A 41 -1.34 -21.81 -22.09
CA THR A 41 -0.26 -20.80 -22.16
C THR A 41 0.97 -21.30 -21.39
N GLU A 42 2.15 -21.17 -21.99
CA GLU A 42 3.40 -21.51 -21.31
C GLU A 42 3.88 -20.34 -20.45
N LEU A 43 4.01 -20.59 -19.15
CA LEU A 43 4.59 -19.66 -18.18
C LEU A 43 6.08 -20.01 -18.01
N LYS A 44 6.97 -19.25 -18.69
CA LYS A 44 8.42 -19.42 -18.58
C LYS A 44 8.97 -18.62 -17.43
N VAL A 45 9.39 -19.27 -16.34
CA VAL A 45 10.02 -18.63 -15.19
C VAL A 45 11.52 -18.90 -15.22
N SER A 46 12.35 -17.85 -15.18
CA SER A 46 13.82 -17.95 -15.29
C SER A 46 14.48 -17.73 -13.94
N LEU A 47 14.90 -18.81 -13.26
CA LEU A 47 15.55 -18.71 -11.95
C LEU A 47 16.86 -17.92 -11.97
N ASP A 48 17.58 -17.91 -13.10
CA ASP A 48 18.87 -17.22 -13.21
C ASP A 48 18.76 -15.74 -13.56
N MET A 49 17.58 -15.27 -13.94
CA MET A 49 17.32 -13.87 -14.28
C MET A 49 16.76 -13.11 -13.07
N ASN A 50 17.66 -12.73 -12.16
CA ASN A 50 17.31 -12.00 -10.95
C ASN A 50 16.88 -10.56 -11.25
N LEU A 51 15.84 -10.13 -10.59
CA LEU A 51 15.35 -8.75 -10.55
C LEU A 51 15.52 -8.18 -9.13
N GLN A 52 14.59 -7.35 -8.65
CA GLN A 52 14.71 -6.77 -7.31
C GLN A 52 14.54 -7.82 -6.19
N THR A 53 15.18 -7.55 -5.05
CA THR A 53 14.93 -8.26 -3.80
C THR A 53 13.79 -7.59 -3.06
N MET A 54 12.80 -8.37 -2.64
CA MET A 54 11.66 -7.86 -1.88
C MET A 54 12.08 -7.55 -0.44
N GLU A 55 11.67 -6.38 0.04
CA GLU A 55 12.02 -5.91 1.37
C GLU A 55 10.87 -6.08 2.37
N SER A 56 9.62 -5.82 1.95
CA SER A 56 8.47 -5.95 2.85
C SER A 56 7.12 -5.76 2.15
N PHE A 57 6.08 -6.23 2.85
CA PHE A 57 4.69 -5.80 2.68
C PHE A 57 4.19 -5.26 4.02
N GLY A 58 3.51 -4.13 4.00
CA GLY A 58 3.09 -3.45 5.21
C GLY A 58 1.72 -2.79 5.13
N ALA A 59 1.33 -2.20 6.25
CA ALA A 59 0.16 -1.34 6.35
C ALA A 59 0.36 -0.28 7.44
N SER A 60 -0.39 0.82 7.34
CA SER A 60 -0.36 1.92 8.30
C SER A 60 -1.39 1.71 9.42
N ASP A 61 -1.04 2.13 10.63
CA ASP A 61 -1.89 2.09 11.83
C ASP A 61 -2.80 3.32 11.98
N ALA A 62 -2.57 4.37 11.20
CA ALA A 62 -3.36 5.60 11.31
C ALA A 62 -4.80 5.35 10.87
N TRP A 63 -5.74 5.71 11.64
CA TRP A 63 -5.69 6.32 13.00
C TRP A 63 -6.44 5.42 13.99
N GLN A 64 -7.20 4.44 13.48
CA GLN A 64 -8.15 3.62 14.23
C GLN A 64 -7.46 2.72 15.26
N CYS A 65 -6.21 2.38 15.03
CA CYS A 65 -5.41 1.61 15.98
C CYS A 65 -5.31 2.27 17.36
N ASN A 66 -5.42 3.61 17.44
CA ASN A 66 -5.38 4.31 18.71
C ASN A 66 -6.49 3.83 19.67
N PHE A 67 -7.77 3.97 19.28
CA PHE A 67 -8.88 3.54 20.13
C PHE A 67 -8.97 2.02 20.24
N ILE A 68 -8.84 1.30 19.14
CA ILE A 68 -9.00 -0.15 19.09
C ILE A 68 -7.96 -0.84 19.96
N GLY A 69 -6.67 -0.50 19.78
CA GLY A 69 -5.58 -1.11 20.54
C GLY A 69 -5.62 -0.76 22.04
N LYS A 70 -6.17 0.42 22.40
CA LYS A 70 -6.27 0.88 23.78
C LYS A 70 -7.49 0.28 24.52
N ASN A 71 -8.66 0.26 23.87
CA ASN A 71 -9.92 0.11 24.57
C ASN A 71 -10.66 -1.22 24.29
N TRP A 72 -10.46 -1.81 23.11
CA TRP A 72 -11.26 -2.96 22.69
C TRP A 72 -10.98 -4.22 23.51
N PRO A 73 -11.96 -5.14 23.61
CA PRO A 73 -11.77 -6.46 24.23
C PRO A 73 -10.55 -7.18 23.66
N THR A 74 -9.80 -7.85 24.53
CA THR A 74 -8.50 -8.46 24.18
C THR A 74 -8.62 -9.50 23.07
N ASP A 75 -9.68 -10.29 23.05
CA ASP A 75 -9.94 -11.29 22.02
C ASP A 75 -10.17 -10.65 20.65
N LYS A 76 -10.89 -9.53 20.58
CA LYS A 76 -11.18 -8.83 19.33
C LYS A 76 -9.95 -8.14 18.76
N ARG A 77 -9.18 -7.41 19.59
CA ARG A 77 -7.94 -6.79 19.09
C ARG A 77 -6.90 -7.83 18.71
N ASN A 78 -6.81 -8.96 19.41
CA ASN A 78 -5.96 -10.08 19.01
C ASN A 78 -6.41 -10.69 17.68
N LYS A 79 -7.73 -10.84 17.45
CA LYS A 79 -8.25 -11.30 16.16
C LYS A 79 -7.81 -10.39 15.01
N ILE A 80 -7.88 -9.06 15.20
CA ILE A 80 -7.38 -8.08 14.21
C ILE A 80 -5.89 -8.27 13.98
N ALA A 81 -5.10 -8.37 15.05
CA ALA A 81 -3.66 -8.57 14.98
C ALA A 81 -3.31 -9.90 14.28
N ASP A 82 -4.06 -10.97 14.53
CA ASP A 82 -3.86 -12.26 13.84
C ASP A 82 -4.13 -12.14 12.34
N LEU A 83 -5.22 -11.48 11.94
CA LEU A 83 -5.55 -11.24 10.53
C LEU A 83 -4.43 -10.48 9.79
N LEU A 84 -3.82 -9.49 10.45
CA LEU A 84 -2.77 -8.66 9.85
C LEU A 84 -1.39 -9.34 9.88
N PHE A 85 -1.02 -9.95 10.99
CA PHE A 85 0.39 -10.28 11.27
C PHE A 85 0.70 -11.77 11.34
N SER A 86 -0.29 -12.65 11.58
CA SER A 86 -0.02 -14.08 11.78
C SER A 86 0.74 -14.69 10.61
N GLN A 87 1.85 -15.35 10.91
CA GLN A 87 2.65 -16.16 9.97
C GLN A 87 2.24 -17.64 9.99
N GLY A 88 1.27 -18.00 10.84
CA GLY A 88 0.86 -19.38 11.08
C GLY A 88 -0.21 -19.86 10.09
N LEU A 89 -0.33 -21.18 10.01
CA LEU A 89 -1.37 -21.87 9.28
C LEU A 89 -2.41 -22.47 10.25
N ASP A 90 -3.64 -22.64 9.80
CA ASP A 90 -4.66 -23.41 10.50
C ASP A 90 -4.47 -24.94 10.31
N ALA A 91 -5.37 -25.76 10.87
CA ALA A 91 -5.28 -27.22 10.78
C ALA A 91 -5.40 -27.75 9.32
N ASP A 92 -6.06 -26.98 8.43
CA ASP A 92 -6.23 -27.32 7.02
C ASP A 92 -5.07 -26.80 6.16
N GLY A 93 -4.13 -26.04 6.78
CA GLY A 93 -2.99 -25.44 6.13
C GLY A 93 -3.30 -24.11 5.43
N ASN A 94 -4.41 -23.43 5.80
CA ASN A 94 -4.69 -22.08 5.33
C ASN A 94 -3.98 -21.04 6.20
N PRO A 95 -3.52 -19.93 5.64
CA PRO A 95 -3.02 -18.80 6.42
C PRO A 95 -4.06 -18.27 7.41
N LYS A 96 -3.65 -18.05 8.67
CA LYS A 96 -4.49 -17.44 9.72
C LYS A 96 -4.63 -15.93 9.55
N GLY A 97 -3.71 -15.32 8.83
CA GLY A 97 -3.67 -13.90 8.52
C GLY A 97 -2.85 -13.66 7.27
N ILE A 98 -2.62 -12.39 6.94
CA ILE A 98 -1.90 -12.01 5.73
C ILE A 98 -0.38 -11.91 5.90
N GLY A 99 0.13 -12.09 7.13
CA GLY A 99 1.55 -12.20 7.43
C GLY A 99 2.37 -10.99 6.99
N LEU A 100 1.90 -9.77 7.30
CA LEU A 100 2.66 -8.55 7.03
C LEU A 100 4.06 -8.64 7.64
N SER A 101 5.05 -8.08 6.95
CA SER A 101 6.45 -8.04 7.37
C SER A 101 6.94 -6.65 7.78
N LEU A 102 6.10 -5.62 7.58
CA LEU A 102 6.35 -4.26 8.03
C LEU A 102 5.07 -3.67 8.64
N TRP A 103 5.24 -2.93 9.74
CA TRP A 103 4.17 -2.14 10.36
C TRP A 103 4.55 -0.66 10.38
N ARG A 104 3.70 0.20 9.80
CA ARG A 104 3.92 1.64 9.66
C ARG A 104 3.16 2.37 10.75
N PHE A 105 3.88 2.83 11.78
CA PHE A 105 3.40 3.49 12.97
C PHE A 105 3.34 5.01 12.77
N ASN A 106 2.19 5.62 12.98
CA ASN A 106 2.04 7.07 12.97
C ASN A 106 2.43 7.68 14.33
N ILE A 107 3.57 8.35 14.40
CA ILE A 107 3.95 9.15 15.56
C ILE A 107 3.19 10.48 15.52
N GLY A 108 2.31 10.72 16.48
CA GLY A 108 1.39 11.83 16.46
C GLY A 108 2.01 13.16 16.86
N ALA A 109 1.40 14.23 16.37
CA ALA A 109 1.84 15.61 16.61
C ALA A 109 1.17 16.29 17.82
N GLY A 110 0.12 15.68 18.40
CA GLY A 110 -0.54 16.22 19.59
C GLY A 110 -1.86 16.94 19.30
N SER A 111 -2.49 16.65 18.17
CA SER A 111 -3.83 17.17 17.90
C SER A 111 -4.89 16.60 18.86
N ALA A 112 -4.67 15.40 19.41
CA ALA A 112 -5.56 14.82 20.41
C ALA A 112 -5.53 15.59 21.73
N GLU A 113 -4.37 16.06 22.17
CA GLU A 113 -4.24 16.91 23.36
C GLU A 113 -4.90 18.29 23.19
N GLN A 114 -5.01 18.77 21.95
CA GLN A 114 -5.71 20.02 21.67
C GLN A 114 -7.24 19.85 21.64
N GLY A 115 -7.74 18.62 21.40
CA GLY A 115 -9.17 18.38 21.24
C GLY A 115 -9.76 19.23 20.11
N ASP A 116 -10.89 19.90 20.35
CA ASP A 116 -11.54 20.77 19.35
C ASP A 116 -10.69 21.99 18.96
N ALA A 117 -9.78 22.41 19.83
CA ALA A 117 -8.83 23.46 19.50
C ALA A 117 -7.79 23.04 18.44
N SER A 118 -7.72 21.78 18.06
CA SER A 118 -6.90 21.31 16.94
C SER A 118 -7.45 21.71 15.57
N ASP A 119 -8.72 22.11 15.48
CA ASP A 119 -9.53 22.30 14.28
C ASP A 119 -9.82 20.99 13.49
N ILE A 120 -9.27 19.85 13.88
CA ILE A 120 -9.57 18.55 13.29
C ILE A 120 -10.88 18.06 13.90
N THR A 121 -11.96 18.06 13.12
CA THR A 121 -13.31 17.78 13.61
C THR A 121 -13.54 16.29 13.92
N ASP A 122 -12.96 15.38 13.11
CA ASP A 122 -13.04 13.95 13.37
C ASP A 122 -12.01 13.55 14.43
N GLU A 123 -12.48 13.29 15.65
CA GLU A 123 -11.65 12.85 16.78
C GLU A 123 -10.80 11.60 16.46
N TRP A 124 -11.30 10.72 15.59
CA TRP A 124 -10.57 9.53 15.17
C TRP A 124 -9.32 9.85 14.33
N ARG A 125 -9.23 11.06 13.78
CA ARG A 125 -8.07 11.55 13.00
C ARG A 125 -7.11 12.39 13.83
N ARG A 126 -7.40 12.59 15.12
CA ARG A 126 -6.48 13.24 16.06
C ARG A 126 -5.49 12.22 16.60
N SER A 127 -4.23 12.61 16.74
CA SER A 127 -3.16 11.75 17.28
C SER A 127 -2.57 12.32 18.57
N GLU A 128 -2.35 11.44 19.56
CA GLU A 128 -1.62 11.80 20.78
C GLU A 128 -0.13 12.00 20.47
N CYS A 129 0.57 12.87 21.24
CA CYS A 129 2.01 13.04 21.16
C CYS A 129 2.68 12.58 22.45
N PHE A 130 3.86 11.97 22.36
CA PHE A 130 4.63 11.56 23.54
C PHE A 130 5.12 12.72 24.41
N THR A 131 5.10 13.95 23.89
CA THR A 131 5.49 15.16 24.64
C THR A 131 4.76 16.39 24.11
N THR A 132 4.41 17.30 25.01
CA THR A 132 3.81 18.60 24.67
C THR A 132 4.80 19.77 24.79
N ASN A 133 6.03 19.51 25.23
CA ASN A 133 7.04 20.56 25.52
C ASN A 133 8.48 20.18 25.10
N GLY A 134 8.70 18.95 24.64
CA GLY A 134 10.03 18.44 24.25
C GLY A 134 10.96 18.11 25.43
N ILE A 135 10.51 18.25 26.67
CA ILE A 135 11.30 18.04 27.88
C ILE A 135 10.79 16.80 28.63
N THR A 136 9.50 16.79 28.93
CA THR A 136 8.84 15.68 29.64
C THR A 136 8.13 14.80 28.62
N TYR A 137 8.46 13.52 28.64
CA TYR A 137 7.85 12.51 27.76
C TYR A 137 6.93 11.60 28.58
N ASP A 138 5.72 11.41 28.08
CA ASP A 138 4.74 10.47 28.61
C ASP A 138 4.56 9.30 27.63
N MET A 139 5.23 8.21 27.90
CA MET A 139 5.21 7.02 27.03
C MET A 139 3.93 6.17 27.20
N SER A 140 3.01 6.58 28.09
CA SER A 140 1.65 5.99 28.14
C SER A 140 0.75 6.50 27.02
N LYS A 141 1.13 7.57 26.33
CA LYS A 141 0.45 8.08 25.14
C LYS A 141 0.58 7.13 23.96
N GLN A 142 -0.30 7.28 22.99
CA GLN A 142 -0.40 6.40 21.80
C GLN A 142 -0.52 4.90 22.17
N ALA A 143 -1.13 4.61 23.34
CA ALA A 143 -1.19 3.28 23.93
C ALA A 143 -1.74 2.21 22.97
N GLY A 144 -2.75 2.55 22.17
CA GLY A 144 -3.34 1.63 21.20
C GLY A 144 -2.39 1.30 20.05
N GLN A 145 -1.68 2.29 19.54
CA GLN A 145 -0.70 2.11 18.45
C GLN A 145 0.53 1.35 18.96
N VAL A 146 1.00 1.66 20.17
CA VAL A 146 2.07 0.90 20.85
C VAL A 146 1.65 -0.56 21.06
N TRP A 147 0.39 -0.82 21.41
CA TRP A 147 -0.13 -2.18 21.53
C TRP A 147 -0.04 -2.94 20.20
N PHE A 148 -0.42 -2.29 19.08
CA PHE A 148 -0.32 -2.93 17.76
C PHE A 148 1.13 -3.17 17.34
N MET A 149 2.08 -2.29 17.65
CA MET A 149 3.51 -2.54 17.40
C MET A 149 4.02 -3.77 18.17
N LYS A 150 3.63 -3.93 19.44
CA LYS A 150 3.97 -5.11 20.24
C LYS A 150 3.33 -6.37 19.66
N ALA A 151 2.04 -6.32 19.37
CA ALA A 151 1.32 -7.44 18.75
C ALA A 151 1.90 -7.85 17.38
N ALA A 152 2.40 -6.89 16.60
CA ALA A 152 3.10 -7.13 15.35
C ALA A 152 4.42 -7.89 15.58
N ARG A 153 5.26 -7.42 16.51
CA ARG A 153 6.53 -8.10 16.86
C ARG A 153 6.30 -9.50 17.40
N GLU A 154 5.33 -9.68 18.29
CA GLU A 154 4.95 -11.00 18.84
C GLU A 154 4.53 -12.01 17.77
N ARG A 155 4.02 -11.53 16.63
CA ARG A 155 3.57 -12.35 15.50
C ARG A 155 4.58 -12.44 14.36
N GLY A 156 5.81 -11.94 14.57
CA GLY A 156 6.93 -12.10 13.63
C GLY A 156 6.99 -11.03 12.54
N VAL A 157 6.42 -9.84 12.75
CA VAL A 157 6.66 -8.70 11.87
C VAL A 157 8.10 -8.24 11.98
N ASP A 158 8.82 -8.25 10.87
CA ASP A 158 10.24 -8.00 10.79
C ASP A 158 10.61 -6.56 11.06
N LYS A 159 9.84 -5.62 10.53
CA LYS A 159 10.18 -4.20 10.48
C LYS A 159 9.09 -3.31 11.07
N LEU A 160 9.52 -2.35 11.89
CA LEU A 160 8.69 -1.23 12.34
C LEU A 160 9.20 0.06 11.68
N LEU A 161 8.28 0.80 11.07
CA LEU A 161 8.55 2.11 10.49
C LEU A 161 7.74 3.14 11.27
N ALA A 162 8.39 4.19 11.80
CA ALA A 162 7.70 5.34 12.36
C ALA A 162 7.63 6.46 11.32
N PHE A 163 6.44 7.01 11.08
CA PHE A 163 6.25 8.17 10.22
C PHE A 163 5.48 9.27 10.95
N ALA A 164 5.59 10.51 10.49
CA ALA A 164 4.81 11.63 11.00
C ALA A 164 4.14 12.40 9.88
N ASN A 165 2.89 12.82 10.12
CA ASN A 165 2.17 13.73 9.25
C ASN A 165 2.59 15.20 9.48
N SER A 166 2.97 15.56 10.72
CA SER A 166 3.35 16.92 11.11
C SER A 166 4.39 16.90 12.23
N ALA A 167 5.08 18.02 12.42
CA ALA A 167 5.85 18.27 13.61
C ALA A 167 4.94 18.39 14.84
N PRO A 168 5.41 18.04 16.06
CA PRO A 168 4.64 18.24 17.29
C PRO A 168 4.17 19.68 17.44
N VAL A 169 2.92 19.85 17.90
CA VAL A 169 2.23 21.16 18.00
C VAL A 169 3.06 22.22 18.70
N TYR A 170 3.82 21.87 19.76
CA TYR A 170 4.65 22.85 20.48
C TYR A 170 5.80 23.43 19.62
N LEU A 171 6.15 22.76 18.50
CA LEU A 171 7.17 23.22 17.54
C LEU A 171 6.57 23.89 16.30
N THR A 172 5.25 23.81 16.07
CA THR A 172 4.63 24.35 14.86
C THR A 172 4.46 25.88 14.94
N GLN A 173 4.55 26.56 13.78
CA GLN A 173 4.42 28.00 13.69
C GLN A 173 3.04 28.50 14.09
N ASN A 174 1.99 27.85 13.60
CA ASN A 174 0.60 28.23 13.83
C ASN A 174 0.01 27.62 15.12
N GLY A 175 0.77 26.80 15.85
CA GLY A 175 0.30 26.10 17.03
C GLY A 175 -0.73 24.98 16.74
N LYS A 176 -0.82 24.48 15.50
CA LYS A 176 -1.69 23.38 15.05
C LYS A 176 -0.87 22.27 14.42
N ALA A 177 -1.42 21.08 14.40
CA ALA A 177 -0.81 19.93 13.75
C ALA A 177 -1.06 19.87 12.23
N HIS A 178 -1.76 20.83 11.66
CA HIS A 178 -1.91 20.99 10.21
C HIS A 178 -1.38 22.37 9.78
N ALA A 179 -0.99 22.50 8.53
CA ALA A 179 -0.57 23.78 7.99
C ALA A 179 -1.78 24.71 7.75
N SER A 180 -1.55 26.01 7.76
CA SER A 180 -2.55 27.04 7.41
C SER A 180 -2.07 27.94 6.27
N ILE A 181 -0.80 27.83 5.89
CA ILE A 181 -0.17 28.60 4.83
C ILE A 181 0.38 27.63 3.80
N LYS A 182 -0.08 27.76 2.56
CA LYS A 182 0.39 26.95 1.44
C LYS A 182 1.90 27.14 1.25
N GLU A 183 2.54 26.02 0.86
CA GLU A 183 3.96 25.97 0.53
C GLU A 183 4.90 26.32 1.69
N PHE A 184 4.40 26.35 2.90
CA PHE A 184 5.17 26.68 4.08
C PHE A 184 5.35 25.45 4.98
N TYR A 185 6.60 25.14 5.36
CA TYR A 185 6.85 24.11 6.35
C TYR A 185 6.40 24.63 7.73
N ASN A 186 5.40 23.97 8.34
CA ASN A 186 4.77 24.41 9.59
C ASN A 186 5.66 24.11 10.81
N LEU A 187 6.91 24.55 10.78
CA LEU A 187 7.87 24.44 11.87
C LEU A 187 8.39 25.84 12.22
N LYS A 188 8.44 26.21 13.50
CA LYS A 188 9.04 27.46 13.96
C LYS A 188 10.48 27.59 13.51
N ASP A 189 10.90 28.80 13.16
CA ASP A 189 12.26 29.08 12.74
C ASP A 189 13.28 28.61 13.79
N GLY A 190 14.36 27.98 13.32
CA GLY A 190 15.41 27.44 14.16
C GLY A 190 15.08 26.17 14.94
N LYS A 191 13.86 25.61 14.81
CA LYS A 191 13.40 24.46 15.59
C LYS A 191 13.63 23.09 14.94
N MET A 192 14.36 22.99 13.84
CA MET A 192 14.78 21.71 13.28
C MET A 192 15.61 20.84 14.24
N PRO A 193 16.57 21.39 15.03
CA PRO A 193 17.27 20.60 16.03
C PRO A 193 16.36 20.03 17.12
N ASP A 194 15.38 20.82 17.61
CA ASP A 194 14.39 20.35 18.60
C ASP A 194 13.49 19.25 18.02
N LEU A 195 13.08 19.36 16.76
CA LEU A 195 12.33 18.32 16.08
C LEU A 195 13.15 17.01 15.94
N ALA A 196 14.43 17.13 15.64
CA ALA A 196 15.31 15.96 15.57
C ALA A 196 15.56 15.34 16.96
N ASP A 197 15.60 16.15 18.03
CA ASP A 197 15.64 15.66 19.41
C ASP A 197 14.35 14.93 19.78
N PHE A 198 13.19 15.45 19.38
CA PHE A 198 11.92 14.76 19.54
C PHE A 198 11.95 13.36 18.90
N TRP A 199 12.39 13.25 17.66
CA TRP A 199 12.48 11.98 16.95
C TRP A 199 13.44 11.01 17.67
N ALA A 200 14.67 11.43 17.88
CA ALA A 200 15.69 10.58 18.50
C ALA A 200 15.30 10.15 19.91
N THR A 201 14.69 11.04 20.71
CA THR A 201 14.26 10.72 22.08
C THR A 201 13.04 9.82 22.10
N SER A 202 12.06 10.04 21.21
CA SER A 202 10.88 9.16 21.10
C SER A 202 11.27 7.73 20.72
N LEU A 203 12.17 7.57 19.76
CA LEU A 203 12.66 6.25 19.35
C LEU A 203 13.45 5.54 20.47
N ASP A 204 14.30 6.29 21.17
CA ASP A 204 15.07 5.79 22.31
C ASP A 204 14.16 5.30 23.44
N LYS A 205 13.12 6.08 23.75
CA LYS A 205 12.12 5.72 24.76
C LYS A 205 11.21 4.56 24.32
N LEU A 206 10.81 4.47 23.07
CA LEU A 206 10.12 3.30 22.54
C LEU A 206 10.96 2.03 22.75
N LYS A 207 12.27 2.12 22.52
CA LYS A 207 13.20 1.00 22.74
C LYS A 207 13.35 0.69 24.23
N THR A 208 13.62 1.68 25.07
CA THR A 208 13.97 1.47 26.48
C THR A 208 12.78 1.19 27.39
N GLU A 209 11.61 1.82 27.14
CA GLU A 209 10.43 1.70 27.98
C GLU A 209 9.41 0.69 27.45
N HIS A 210 9.34 0.47 26.12
CA HIS A 210 8.42 -0.47 25.51
C HIS A 210 9.06 -1.72 24.89
N GLY A 211 10.39 -1.76 24.78
CA GLY A 211 11.13 -2.85 24.13
C GLY A 211 10.94 -2.85 22.59
N LEU A 212 10.56 -1.72 22.01
CA LEU A 212 10.24 -1.58 20.60
C LEU A 212 11.37 -0.88 19.83
N THR A 213 12.17 -1.65 19.11
CA THR A 213 13.16 -1.09 18.19
C THR A 213 12.51 -0.70 16.88
N ILE A 214 12.60 0.59 16.52
CA ILE A 214 12.14 1.11 15.24
C ILE A 214 13.25 0.95 14.21
N ASP A 215 12.93 0.32 13.08
CA ASP A 215 13.89 0.03 12.00
C ASP A 215 14.01 1.17 11.00
N TYR A 216 12.89 1.86 10.73
CA TYR A 216 12.83 2.95 9.76
C TYR A 216 12.12 4.18 10.33
N VAL A 217 12.54 5.36 9.88
CA VAL A 217 11.86 6.63 10.16
C VAL A 217 11.58 7.38 8.88
N SER A 218 10.34 7.85 8.74
CA SER A 218 9.88 8.68 7.63
C SER A 218 9.28 9.98 8.19
N PRO A 219 10.11 11.02 8.33
CA PRO A 219 9.74 12.23 9.08
C PRO A 219 8.78 13.18 8.35
N PHE A 220 8.55 12.97 7.07
CA PHE A 220 7.72 13.83 6.23
C PHE A 220 6.73 12.96 5.46
N ASN A 221 5.45 13.32 5.48
CA ASN A 221 4.40 12.66 4.72
C ASN A 221 3.83 13.64 3.69
N GLU A 222 3.76 13.21 2.43
CA GLU A 222 3.23 13.99 1.29
C GLU A 222 3.68 15.46 1.29
N PRO A 223 4.98 15.73 1.29
CA PRO A 223 5.50 17.10 1.42
C PRO A 223 5.07 18.01 0.27
N GLN A 224 4.57 17.45 -0.84
CA GLN A 224 4.03 18.18 -1.99
C GLN A 224 2.60 18.68 -1.81
N TYR A 225 1.86 18.12 -0.83
CA TYR A 225 0.49 18.55 -0.55
C TYR A 225 0.51 19.78 0.36
N GLU A 226 -0.50 20.63 0.22
CA GLU A 226 -0.52 21.93 0.95
C GLU A 226 -0.84 21.77 2.44
N TRP A 227 -1.65 20.78 2.80
CA TRP A 227 -2.07 20.49 4.18
C TRP A 227 -2.69 21.68 4.91
N ASP A 228 -3.33 22.57 4.14
CA ASP A 228 -3.99 23.79 4.63
C ASP A 228 -5.44 23.57 5.07
N GLY A 229 -5.83 22.31 5.23
CA GLY A 229 -7.14 21.86 5.69
C GLY A 229 -7.08 21.18 7.05
N SER A 230 -8.20 21.21 7.76
CA SER A 230 -8.38 20.65 9.11
C SER A 230 -8.86 19.20 9.11
N GLY A 231 -8.66 18.44 8.03
CA GLY A 231 -9.10 17.04 7.93
C GLY A 231 -8.26 16.05 8.72
N GLN A 232 -7.00 16.36 8.94
CA GLN A 232 -6.01 15.55 9.65
C GLN A 232 -4.74 16.36 9.94
N GLU A 233 -3.81 15.77 10.70
CA GLU A 233 -2.45 16.31 10.83
C GLU A 233 -1.75 16.31 9.46
N GLY A 234 -0.92 17.34 9.17
CA GLY A 234 -0.17 17.41 7.93
C GLY A 234 0.67 18.70 7.81
N SER A 235 1.79 18.61 7.11
CA SER A 235 2.64 19.78 6.85
C SER A 235 3.38 19.65 5.51
N PRO A 236 3.32 20.65 4.62
CA PRO A 236 4.17 20.68 3.45
C PRO A 236 5.63 20.83 3.84
N ALA A 237 6.55 20.42 2.97
CA ALA A 237 7.98 20.63 3.15
C ALA A 237 8.69 20.72 1.79
N THR A 238 9.71 21.58 1.71
CA THR A 238 10.58 21.62 0.54
C THR A 238 11.65 20.52 0.60
N ASN A 239 12.23 20.16 -0.54
CA ASN A 239 13.40 19.27 -0.58
C ASN A 239 14.57 19.83 0.29
N THR A 240 14.70 21.16 0.39
CA THR A 240 15.71 21.80 1.24
C THR A 240 15.40 21.57 2.72
N ASN A 241 14.13 21.64 3.14
CA ASN A 241 13.73 21.33 4.51
C ASN A 241 14.07 19.87 4.85
N ILE A 242 13.70 18.94 3.98
CA ILE A 242 13.99 17.50 4.14
C ILE A 242 15.50 17.26 4.23
N TYR A 243 16.28 17.81 3.31
CA TYR A 243 17.75 17.70 3.30
C TYR A 243 18.35 18.21 4.61
N SER A 244 17.97 19.41 5.04
CA SER A 244 18.49 20.03 6.26
C SER A 244 18.15 19.19 7.49
N PHE A 245 16.91 18.72 7.58
CA PHE A 245 16.46 17.90 8.70
C PHE A 245 17.20 16.55 8.78
N VAL A 246 17.34 15.84 7.64
CA VAL A 246 18.04 14.55 7.57
C VAL A 246 19.50 14.67 8.05
N ASN A 247 20.18 15.78 7.68
CA ASN A 247 21.54 16.06 8.13
C ASN A 247 21.65 16.35 9.64
N ILE A 248 20.57 16.82 10.27
CA ILE A 248 20.50 17.03 11.71
C ILE A 248 20.09 15.75 12.44
N LEU A 249 19.11 15.01 11.91
CA LEU A 249 18.58 13.81 12.55
C LEU A 249 19.59 12.65 12.56
N SER A 250 20.29 12.41 11.46
CA SER A 250 21.22 11.28 11.34
C SER A 250 22.27 11.24 12.46
N PRO A 251 23.02 12.32 12.76
CA PRO A 251 23.98 12.30 13.87
C PRO A 251 23.30 12.17 15.26
N LYS A 252 22.07 12.64 15.44
CA LYS A 252 21.34 12.47 16.71
C LYS A 252 20.93 11.02 16.96
N LEU A 253 20.52 10.30 15.89
CA LEU A 253 20.26 8.85 15.98
C LEU A 253 21.54 8.09 16.36
N GLN A 254 22.68 8.44 15.77
CA GLN A 254 23.98 7.84 16.10
C GLN A 254 24.38 8.09 17.56
N ALA A 255 24.24 9.33 18.03
CA ALA A 255 24.57 9.70 19.41
C ALA A 255 23.78 8.91 20.45
N LYS A 256 22.60 8.40 20.09
CA LYS A 256 21.76 7.51 20.93
C LYS A 256 21.91 6.03 20.61
N ASN A 257 22.86 5.64 19.77
CA ASN A 257 23.04 4.25 19.30
C ASN A 257 21.75 3.64 18.72
N LEU A 258 21.02 4.44 17.94
CA LEU A 258 19.82 4.02 17.22
C LEU A 258 20.18 3.68 15.78
N GLU A 259 19.89 2.43 15.37
CA GLU A 259 20.19 1.93 14.03
C GLU A 259 19.12 2.28 12.99
N ALA A 260 18.03 2.92 13.42
CA ALA A 260 16.93 3.33 12.54
C ALA A 260 17.44 4.05 11.28
N LYS A 261 16.91 3.64 10.13
CA LYS A 261 17.28 4.24 8.83
C LYS A 261 16.22 5.24 8.40
N ILE A 262 16.66 6.42 8.03
CA ILE A 262 15.81 7.50 7.51
C ILE A 262 15.44 7.15 6.07
N VAL A 263 14.15 7.15 5.77
CA VAL A 263 13.56 7.04 4.43
C VAL A 263 13.03 8.40 4.04
N VAL A 264 13.22 8.80 2.79
CA VAL A 264 12.80 10.09 2.26
C VAL A 264 11.92 9.91 1.01
N GLY A 265 11.20 10.97 0.66
CA GLY A 265 10.28 11.01 -0.45
C GLY A 265 8.85 11.21 0.04
N GLU A 266 8.14 10.11 0.24
CA GLU A 266 6.74 10.09 0.68
C GLU A 266 5.85 11.03 -0.15
N ALA A 267 6.17 11.18 -1.44
CA ALA A 267 5.36 12.00 -2.33
C ALA A 267 4.00 11.37 -2.55
N GLY A 268 2.92 12.14 -2.53
CA GLY A 268 1.54 11.66 -2.70
C GLY A 268 1.26 11.00 -4.06
N ALA A 269 2.17 11.21 -5.03
CA ALA A 269 2.19 10.53 -6.33
C ALA A 269 3.65 10.26 -6.72
N TYR A 270 3.90 9.38 -7.70
CA TYR A 270 5.27 9.12 -8.17
C TYR A 270 5.86 10.27 -9.00
N GLU A 271 5.02 11.08 -9.63
CA GLU A 271 5.45 12.16 -10.52
C GLU A 271 6.48 13.11 -9.87
N PRO A 272 6.26 13.63 -8.63
CA PRO A 272 7.26 14.46 -7.94
C PRO A 272 8.56 13.73 -7.60
N LEU A 273 8.61 12.41 -7.65
CA LEU A 273 9.84 11.67 -7.40
C LEU A 273 10.81 11.83 -8.58
N TYR A 274 10.31 11.71 -9.82
CA TYR A 274 11.16 11.56 -10.99
C TYR A 274 11.27 12.81 -11.90
N LYS A 275 10.41 13.81 -11.71
CA LYS A 275 10.48 15.05 -12.50
C LYS A 275 10.07 16.29 -11.69
N THR A 276 10.41 17.45 -12.23
CA THR A 276 9.94 18.73 -11.73
C THR A 276 8.46 18.91 -12.08
N VAL A 277 7.64 19.24 -11.08
CA VAL A 277 6.20 19.50 -11.21
C VAL A 277 5.96 21.00 -11.11
N SER A 278 5.23 21.55 -12.08
CA SER A 278 4.91 22.99 -12.13
C SER A 278 4.16 23.43 -10.88
N GLY A 279 4.60 24.53 -10.29
CA GLY A 279 4.08 25.07 -9.02
C GLY A 279 4.54 24.29 -7.78
N LYS A 280 5.36 23.23 -7.95
CA LYS A 280 5.91 22.41 -6.85
C LYS A 280 7.42 22.13 -7.06
N GLU A 281 8.13 23.04 -7.72
CA GLU A 281 9.54 22.86 -8.11
C GLU A 281 10.44 22.57 -6.89
N SER A 282 10.21 23.26 -5.78
CA SER A 282 10.98 23.06 -4.55
C SER A 282 10.70 21.75 -3.81
N ARG A 283 9.66 21.00 -4.23
CA ARG A 283 9.14 19.79 -3.57
C ARG A 283 9.09 18.57 -4.51
N SER A 284 9.72 18.67 -5.68
CA SER A 284 9.68 17.64 -6.72
C SER A 284 11.08 17.31 -7.26
N ASN A 285 11.19 16.38 -8.24
CA ASN A 285 12.44 15.83 -8.73
C ASN A 285 13.33 15.25 -7.62
N GLN A 286 12.71 14.54 -6.67
CA GLN A 286 13.34 14.14 -5.41
C GLN A 286 14.41 13.07 -5.60
N ILE A 287 14.28 12.17 -6.59
CA ILE A 287 15.30 11.15 -6.87
C ILE A 287 16.62 11.82 -7.18
N ASP A 288 16.63 12.82 -8.08
CA ASP A 288 17.85 13.54 -8.40
C ASP A 288 18.37 14.37 -7.24
N TYR A 289 17.45 15.09 -6.59
CA TYR A 289 17.81 15.98 -5.52
C TYR A 289 18.57 15.26 -4.40
N PHE A 290 18.12 14.08 -4.00
CA PHE A 290 18.69 13.36 -2.86
C PHE A 290 19.74 12.30 -3.24
N PHE A 291 19.73 11.78 -4.47
CA PHE A 291 20.51 10.60 -4.80
C PHE A 291 21.43 10.74 -6.04
N ALA A 292 21.22 11.72 -6.92
CA ALA A 292 22.08 11.85 -8.10
C ALA A 292 23.54 12.11 -7.69
N ALA A 293 24.47 11.53 -8.45
CA ALA A 293 25.91 11.61 -8.15
C ALA A 293 26.43 13.05 -8.11
N ASN A 294 25.88 13.92 -8.98
CA ASN A 294 26.22 15.33 -9.12
C ASN A 294 25.37 16.27 -8.24
N SER A 295 24.46 15.75 -7.44
CA SER A 295 23.67 16.59 -6.52
C SER A 295 24.52 17.10 -5.37
N SER A 296 24.52 18.43 -5.15
CA SER A 296 25.09 19.06 -3.95
C SER A 296 24.28 18.79 -2.68
N LYS A 297 23.09 18.19 -2.82
CA LYS A 297 22.15 17.85 -1.74
C LYS A 297 22.02 16.34 -1.54
N LYS A 298 23.00 15.58 -1.98
CA LYS A 298 23.04 14.13 -1.85
C LYS A 298 23.17 13.71 -0.38
N ILE A 299 22.31 12.77 0.05
CA ILE A 299 22.24 12.30 1.44
C ILE A 299 22.82 10.90 1.67
N THR A 300 23.28 10.21 0.62
CA THR A 300 23.75 8.81 0.69
C THR A 300 25.04 8.61 1.50
N GLY A 301 25.72 9.68 1.90
CA GLY A 301 26.89 9.63 2.79
C GLY A 301 26.55 9.53 4.27
N LEU A 302 25.29 9.71 4.65
CA LEU A 302 24.86 9.65 6.05
C LEU A 302 24.57 8.21 6.46
N SER A 303 25.13 7.75 7.57
CA SER A 303 25.07 6.34 8.00
C SER A 303 23.66 5.85 8.33
N ASN A 304 22.77 6.74 8.81
CA ASN A 304 21.39 6.42 9.12
C ASN A 304 20.42 6.66 7.96
N VAL A 305 20.89 6.94 6.75
CA VAL A 305 20.03 7.07 5.58
C VAL A 305 19.94 5.75 4.83
N LYS A 306 18.72 5.32 4.53
CA LYS A 306 18.47 4.21 3.61
C LYS A 306 18.57 4.71 2.17
N LYS A 307 19.25 3.96 1.31
CA LYS A 307 19.28 4.25 -0.14
C LYS A 307 17.96 3.82 -0.80
N THR A 308 16.90 4.49 -0.41
CA THR A 308 15.53 4.21 -0.85
C THR A 308 14.79 5.52 -1.00
N ILE A 309 14.03 5.64 -2.07
CA ILE A 309 13.01 6.67 -2.23
C ILE A 309 11.64 6.05 -2.05
N SER A 310 10.77 6.71 -1.30
CA SER A 310 9.39 6.27 -1.08
C SER A 310 8.40 7.22 -1.73
N GLY A 311 7.27 6.68 -2.16
CA GLY A 311 6.18 7.46 -2.72
C GLY A 311 4.87 6.73 -2.62
N HIS A 312 3.81 7.51 -2.65
CA HIS A 312 2.44 7.03 -2.75
C HIS A 312 2.06 6.94 -4.23
N SER A 313 1.09 6.12 -4.56
CA SER A 313 0.68 6.00 -5.97
C SER A 313 -0.73 6.54 -6.23
N TYR A 314 -1.16 7.53 -5.42
CA TYR A 314 -2.46 8.17 -5.56
C TYR A 314 -2.62 8.89 -6.90
N TRP A 315 -3.82 8.84 -7.43
CA TRP A 315 -4.25 9.45 -8.71
C TRP A 315 -3.46 9.00 -9.94
N GLN A 316 -2.75 7.88 -9.83
CA GLN A 316 -1.95 7.30 -10.91
C GLN A 316 -2.28 5.82 -11.19
N ALA A 317 -3.43 5.36 -10.69
CA ALA A 317 -3.93 4.02 -10.98
C ALA A 317 -4.84 3.97 -12.22
N TRP A 318 -5.29 5.14 -12.70
CA TRP A 318 -6.14 5.27 -13.88
C TRP A 318 -5.85 6.56 -14.65
N PRO A 319 -5.96 6.57 -15.99
CA PRO A 319 -6.17 5.41 -16.86
C PRO A 319 -4.99 4.41 -16.79
N LEU A 320 -5.19 3.20 -17.31
CA LEU A 320 -4.16 2.15 -17.25
C LEU A 320 -2.83 2.55 -17.92
N SER A 321 -2.87 3.43 -18.92
CA SER A 321 -1.67 4.02 -19.51
C SER A 321 -0.87 4.85 -18.49
N THR A 322 -1.55 5.61 -17.63
CA THR A 322 -0.91 6.38 -16.54
C THR A 322 -0.36 5.44 -15.48
N LEU A 323 -1.09 4.36 -15.16
CA LEU A 323 -0.61 3.32 -14.24
C LEU A 323 0.75 2.78 -14.70
N ILE A 324 0.90 2.48 -15.98
CA ILE A 324 2.16 1.95 -16.55
C ILE A 324 3.23 3.05 -16.64
N SER A 325 2.92 4.19 -17.27
CA SER A 325 3.94 5.21 -17.56
C SER A 325 4.57 5.79 -16.29
N SER A 326 3.79 6.07 -15.26
CA SER A 326 4.34 6.61 -14.01
C SER A 326 5.32 5.65 -13.32
N ARG A 327 5.09 4.33 -13.42
CA ARG A 327 5.99 3.30 -12.88
C ARG A 327 7.25 3.15 -13.72
N GLN A 328 7.12 3.18 -15.04
CA GLN A 328 8.26 3.12 -15.97
C GLN A 328 9.16 4.33 -15.79
N GLU A 329 8.62 5.54 -15.68
CA GLU A 329 9.38 6.77 -15.45
C GLU A 329 10.13 6.74 -14.11
N ALA A 330 9.46 6.33 -13.02
CA ALA A 330 10.09 6.20 -11.71
C ALA A 330 11.22 5.15 -11.74
N ALA A 331 10.98 3.97 -12.33
CA ALA A 331 11.97 2.91 -12.46
C ALA A 331 13.17 3.36 -13.30
N SER A 332 12.93 4.01 -14.44
CA SER A 332 13.98 4.56 -15.31
C SER A 332 14.84 5.58 -14.57
N ARG A 333 14.21 6.47 -13.78
CA ARG A 333 14.95 7.47 -13.03
C ARG A 333 15.79 6.86 -11.91
N ILE A 334 15.26 5.88 -11.19
CA ILE A 334 15.99 5.12 -10.17
C ILE A 334 17.19 4.39 -10.80
N GLN A 335 16.98 3.75 -11.94
CA GLN A 335 18.06 3.08 -12.66
C GLN A 335 19.18 4.07 -13.05
N SER A 336 18.83 5.28 -13.47
CA SER A 336 19.82 6.30 -13.89
C SER A 336 20.71 6.80 -12.75
N VAL A 337 20.19 6.86 -11.51
CA VAL A 337 20.99 7.26 -10.34
C VAL A 337 21.72 6.08 -9.69
N GLY A 338 21.27 4.86 -9.91
CA GLY A 338 21.86 3.59 -9.44
C GLY A 338 21.84 3.39 -7.92
N GLY A 339 21.71 2.14 -7.50
CA GLY A 339 21.83 1.74 -6.09
C GLY A 339 20.75 2.28 -5.14
N VAL A 340 19.61 2.75 -5.67
CA VAL A 340 18.44 3.23 -4.92
C VAL A 340 17.28 2.29 -5.18
N SER A 341 16.54 1.92 -4.12
CA SER A 341 15.29 1.17 -4.25
C SER A 341 14.07 2.08 -4.21
N LEU A 342 12.94 1.61 -4.74
CA LEU A 342 11.64 2.27 -4.68
C LEU A 342 10.72 1.55 -3.70
N TRP A 343 10.07 2.31 -2.82
CA TRP A 343 8.97 1.85 -2.00
C TRP A 343 7.65 2.50 -2.43
N SER A 344 6.60 1.69 -2.59
CA SER A 344 5.22 2.15 -2.57
C SER A 344 4.79 2.17 -1.09
N SER A 345 5.03 3.30 -0.44
CA SER A 345 4.92 3.41 1.02
C SER A 345 3.50 3.70 1.51
N GLU A 346 2.59 3.99 0.57
CA GLU A 346 1.19 4.22 0.89
C GLU A 346 0.31 4.12 -0.35
N TYR A 347 -0.81 3.41 -0.24
CA TYR A 347 -1.89 3.42 -1.21
C TYR A 347 -3.20 2.95 -0.57
N CYS A 348 -4.29 3.64 -0.91
CA CYS A 348 -5.67 3.13 -0.87
C CYS A 348 -6.42 3.67 -2.10
N VAL A 349 -7.69 3.33 -2.27
CA VAL A 349 -8.40 3.71 -3.49
C VAL A 349 -9.05 5.08 -3.33
N LEU A 350 -8.39 6.10 -3.87
CA LEU A 350 -8.87 7.49 -3.93
C LEU A 350 -9.37 7.88 -5.34
N GLU A 351 -9.03 7.13 -6.37
CA GLU A 351 -9.47 7.37 -7.75
C GLU A 351 -10.90 6.92 -7.98
N SER A 352 -11.59 7.61 -8.88
CA SER A 352 -12.97 7.32 -9.30
C SER A 352 -13.07 7.16 -10.81
N PRO A 353 -12.58 6.08 -11.39
CA PRO A 353 -12.60 5.91 -12.84
C PRO A 353 -13.99 5.61 -13.40
N GLY A 354 -14.98 5.28 -12.56
CA GLY A 354 -16.30 4.87 -13.01
C GLY A 354 -16.30 3.59 -13.87
N THR A 355 -15.32 2.70 -13.64
CA THR A 355 -15.17 1.44 -14.37
C THR A 355 -16.02 0.34 -13.77
N ALA A 356 -16.13 -0.78 -14.49
CA ALA A 356 -16.82 -1.98 -14.01
C ALA A 356 -16.16 -2.57 -12.74
N GLU A 357 -14.87 -2.33 -12.52
CA GLU A 357 -14.13 -2.76 -11.33
C GLU A 357 -14.39 -1.86 -10.12
N LEU A 358 -14.68 -0.57 -10.35
CA LEU A 358 -14.99 0.40 -9.29
C LEU A 358 -16.29 1.17 -9.62
N PRO A 359 -17.44 0.50 -9.64
CA PRO A 359 -18.70 1.12 -10.07
C PRO A 359 -19.19 2.22 -9.11
N GLY A 360 -18.82 2.17 -7.85
CA GLY A 360 -19.20 3.14 -6.82
C GLY A 360 -18.31 4.37 -6.74
N GLY A 361 -17.29 4.49 -7.59
CA GLY A 361 -16.37 5.63 -7.58
C GLY A 361 -15.32 5.58 -6.47
N ALA A 362 -14.57 6.68 -6.33
CA ALA A 362 -13.46 6.82 -5.39
C ALA A 362 -13.94 6.92 -3.94
N GLY A 363 -13.14 6.40 -3.05
CA GLY A 363 -13.18 6.63 -1.62
C GLY A 363 -14.48 6.25 -0.93
N ALA A 364 -15.56 6.95 -1.25
CA ALA A 364 -16.87 6.76 -0.61
C ALA A 364 -17.48 5.37 -0.88
N GLY A 365 -18.17 4.86 0.13
CA GLY A 365 -18.78 3.54 0.10
C GLY A 365 -17.75 2.42 0.28
N ARG A 366 -17.75 1.79 1.45
CA ARG A 366 -16.91 0.64 1.76
C ARG A 366 -17.18 -0.51 0.79
N ASP A 367 -16.13 -1.14 0.28
CA ASP A 367 -16.21 -2.31 -0.58
C ASP A 367 -15.35 -3.46 0.01
N LEU A 368 -16.02 -4.52 0.44
CA LEU A 368 -15.36 -5.71 1.00
C LEU A 368 -15.15 -6.80 -0.06
N GLY A 369 -15.58 -6.57 -1.30
CA GLY A 369 -15.69 -7.56 -2.35
C GLY A 369 -14.45 -7.73 -3.22
N MET A 370 -14.61 -8.61 -4.20
CA MET A 370 -13.52 -9.03 -5.09
C MET A 370 -13.15 -7.96 -6.13
N SER A 371 -14.05 -7.02 -6.43
CA SER A 371 -13.78 -5.96 -7.41
C SER A 371 -12.67 -5.03 -6.92
N LEU A 372 -12.79 -4.54 -5.68
CA LEU A 372 -11.73 -3.73 -5.05
C LEU A 372 -10.43 -4.51 -4.85
N ALA A 373 -10.54 -5.79 -4.49
CA ALA A 373 -9.39 -6.67 -4.31
C ALA A 373 -8.59 -6.85 -5.62
N LEU A 374 -9.25 -7.06 -6.75
CA LEU A 374 -8.61 -7.18 -8.07
C LEU A 374 -8.02 -5.86 -8.55
N TRP A 375 -8.71 -4.74 -8.30
CA TRP A 375 -8.16 -3.41 -8.55
C TRP A 375 -6.83 -3.22 -7.81
N THR A 376 -6.83 -3.50 -6.51
CA THR A 376 -5.63 -3.40 -5.66
C THR A 376 -4.53 -4.35 -6.11
N ALA A 377 -4.85 -5.62 -6.37
CA ALA A 377 -3.87 -6.62 -6.79
C ALA A 377 -3.21 -6.26 -8.14
N ARG A 378 -3.96 -5.63 -9.07
CA ARG A 378 -3.40 -5.07 -10.31
C ARG A 378 -2.33 -4.03 -10.00
N ILE A 379 -2.60 -3.10 -9.07
CA ILE A 379 -1.66 -2.03 -8.70
C ILE A 379 -0.42 -2.62 -8.04
N VAL A 380 -0.59 -3.53 -7.07
CA VAL A 380 0.53 -4.24 -6.42
C VAL A 380 1.41 -4.93 -7.47
N SER A 381 0.79 -5.67 -8.40
CA SER A 381 1.51 -6.37 -9.46
C SER A 381 2.26 -5.40 -10.38
N THR A 382 1.65 -4.28 -10.75
CA THR A 382 2.27 -3.26 -11.62
C THR A 382 3.39 -2.52 -10.91
N ASP A 383 3.20 -2.12 -9.65
CA ASP A 383 4.24 -1.49 -8.84
C ASP A 383 5.48 -2.38 -8.75
N ILE A 384 5.28 -3.67 -8.50
CA ILE A 384 6.38 -4.65 -8.39
C ILE A 384 6.98 -4.97 -9.76
N ALA A 385 6.16 -5.29 -10.77
CA ALA A 385 6.64 -5.81 -12.03
C ALA A 385 7.21 -4.74 -12.95
N VAL A 386 6.61 -3.54 -12.96
CA VAL A 386 6.96 -2.42 -13.85
C VAL A 386 7.77 -1.37 -13.10
N GLY A 387 7.32 -0.99 -11.89
CA GLY A 387 8.00 0.01 -11.05
C GLY A 387 9.26 -0.49 -10.36
N GLY A 388 9.43 -1.81 -10.24
CA GLY A 388 10.57 -2.38 -9.49
C GLY A 388 10.49 -2.15 -7.98
N VAL A 389 9.27 -1.92 -7.46
CA VAL A 389 9.02 -1.67 -6.03
C VAL A 389 9.50 -2.85 -5.18
N THR A 390 10.22 -2.55 -4.10
CA THR A 390 10.79 -3.54 -3.17
C THR A 390 10.00 -3.66 -1.87
N SER A 391 9.24 -2.62 -1.48
CA SER A 391 8.29 -2.63 -0.34
C SER A 391 6.97 -2.03 -0.79
N TRP A 392 5.85 -2.67 -0.39
CA TRP A 392 4.52 -2.19 -0.72
C TRP A 392 3.65 -2.10 0.55
N GLN A 393 2.99 -0.94 0.79
CA GLN A 393 2.30 -0.66 2.04
C GLN A 393 0.91 -0.07 1.78
N TRP A 394 -0.09 -0.57 2.52
CA TRP A 394 -1.48 -0.16 2.43
C TRP A 394 -1.83 0.97 3.41
N TRP A 395 -2.72 1.85 3.02
CA TRP A 395 -3.38 2.87 3.85
C TRP A 395 -4.90 2.62 3.92
N THR A 396 -5.52 2.33 5.08
CA THR A 396 -4.99 2.04 6.40
C THR A 396 -5.27 0.55 6.73
N ALA A 397 -4.58 -0.03 7.71
CA ALA A 397 -4.84 -1.42 8.10
C ALA A 397 -6.27 -1.62 8.60
N ILE A 398 -6.80 -0.68 9.36
CA ILE A 398 -8.14 -0.73 9.94
C ILE A 398 -8.88 0.57 9.59
N SER A 399 -10.12 0.45 9.12
CA SER A 399 -10.99 1.61 8.88
C SER A 399 -12.34 1.42 9.56
N ARG A 400 -12.80 2.48 10.22
CA ARG A 400 -14.19 2.63 10.66
C ARG A 400 -15.04 3.32 9.58
N GLY A 401 -14.40 4.00 8.65
CA GLY A 401 -15.05 4.80 7.64
C GLY A 401 -15.88 3.97 6.65
N ASP A 402 -16.93 4.59 6.11
CA ASP A 402 -17.61 4.10 4.91
C ASP A 402 -16.79 4.52 3.67
N TYR A 403 -15.60 3.93 3.56
CA TYR A 403 -14.56 4.30 2.59
C TYR A 403 -13.81 3.06 2.07
N LYS A 404 -13.03 3.19 0.98
CA LYS A 404 -12.26 2.09 0.38
C LYS A 404 -10.80 2.07 0.85
N ASP A 405 -10.57 2.38 2.12
CA ASP A 405 -9.24 2.56 2.70
C ASP A 405 -8.82 1.47 3.71
N GLY A 406 -9.75 0.64 4.18
CA GLY A 406 -9.44 -0.41 5.16
C GLY A 406 -9.11 -1.77 4.54
N LEU A 407 -8.08 -2.45 5.05
CA LEU A 407 -7.93 -3.90 4.88
C LEU A 407 -8.97 -4.63 5.74
N ILE A 408 -9.13 -4.17 6.97
CA ILE A 408 -10.15 -4.61 7.92
C ILE A 408 -11.06 -3.41 8.19
N HIS A 409 -12.37 -3.63 8.11
CA HIS A 409 -13.33 -2.61 8.50
C HIS A 409 -13.95 -2.97 9.85
N VAL A 410 -14.29 -1.93 10.61
CA VAL A 410 -14.97 -2.08 11.90
C VAL A 410 -16.24 -1.23 11.93
N ASP A 411 -17.30 -1.76 12.57
CA ASP A 411 -18.60 -1.10 12.68
C ASP A 411 -19.32 -1.49 13.97
N ASP A 412 -20.50 -0.90 14.22
CA ASP A 412 -21.37 -1.22 15.35
C ASP A 412 -22.34 -2.38 15.09
N GLY A 413 -22.23 -3.02 13.93
CA GLY A 413 -23.12 -4.13 13.53
C GLY A 413 -24.48 -3.71 13.00
N ALA A 414 -24.83 -2.42 13.05
CA ALA A 414 -26.19 -1.95 12.75
C ALA A 414 -26.48 -1.76 11.26
N SER A 415 -25.47 -1.55 10.39
CA SER A 415 -25.72 -1.27 8.97
C SER A 415 -24.46 -1.31 8.09
N ASN A 416 -24.65 -1.03 6.79
CA ASN A 416 -23.62 -0.92 5.77
C ASN A 416 -22.90 0.43 5.82
N GLY A 417 -22.27 0.81 6.89
CA GLY A 417 -21.61 2.11 6.98
C GLY A 417 -20.58 2.18 8.10
N ALA A 418 -20.17 3.40 8.42
CA ALA A 418 -19.15 3.68 9.44
C ALA A 418 -19.54 3.29 10.87
N GLY A 419 -20.84 3.01 11.12
CA GLY A 419 -21.34 2.72 12.45
C GLY A 419 -21.26 3.90 13.43
N ASN A 420 -21.72 3.67 14.66
CA ASN A 420 -21.65 4.66 15.73
C ASN A 420 -20.19 4.86 16.17
N ALA A 421 -19.66 6.08 15.99
CA ALA A 421 -18.28 6.40 16.29
C ALA A 421 -17.90 6.19 17.76
N ASP A 422 -18.80 6.57 18.71
CA ASP A 422 -18.54 6.44 20.13
C ASP A 422 -18.57 4.98 20.60
N TYR A 423 -19.48 4.19 20.08
CA TYR A 423 -19.51 2.74 20.32
C TYR A 423 -18.20 2.09 19.84
N CYS A 424 -17.78 2.40 18.61
CA CYS A 424 -16.57 1.82 18.02
C CYS A 424 -15.27 2.23 18.72
N LYS A 425 -15.25 3.26 19.57
CA LYS A 425 -14.09 3.55 20.42
C LYS A 425 -13.77 2.44 21.41
N ASN A 426 -14.77 1.68 21.85
CA ASN A 426 -14.63 0.71 22.94
C ASN A 426 -14.90 -0.73 22.52
N ASP A 427 -15.70 -0.94 21.47
CA ASP A 427 -16.05 -2.26 20.93
C ASP A 427 -16.51 -2.16 19.48
N GLY A 428 -16.67 -3.30 18.79
CA GLY A 428 -17.18 -3.33 17.41
C GLY A 428 -17.21 -4.72 16.80
N TYR A 429 -17.73 -4.77 15.58
CA TYR A 429 -17.68 -5.93 14.70
C TYR A 429 -16.52 -5.81 13.75
N ILE A 430 -15.84 -6.91 13.50
CA ILE A 430 -14.68 -7.00 12.62
C ILE A 430 -15.13 -7.56 11.28
N ARG A 431 -14.86 -6.81 10.19
CA ARG A 431 -15.15 -7.18 8.80
C ARG A 431 -13.84 -7.26 8.02
N ASP A 432 -13.39 -8.44 7.71
CA ASP A 432 -12.29 -8.65 6.78
C ASP A 432 -12.76 -8.42 5.34
N SER A 433 -11.87 -7.95 4.48
CA SER A 433 -12.17 -7.65 3.09
C SER A 433 -11.47 -8.64 2.15
N LYS A 434 -11.96 -8.77 0.91
CA LYS A 434 -11.23 -9.50 -0.13
C LYS A 434 -9.89 -8.81 -0.46
N THR A 435 -9.80 -7.49 -0.26
CA THR A 435 -8.54 -6.73 -0.40
C THR A 435 -7.48 -7.19 0.60
N LEU A 436 -7.86 -7.43 1.87
CA LEU A 436 -6.98 -8.02 2.87
C LEU A 436 -6.37 -9.34 2.34
N TRP A 437 -7.23 -10.25 1.91
CA TRP A 437 -6.82 -11.59 1.49
C TRP A 437 -6.06 -11.60 0.16
N ALA A 438 -6.41 -10.72 -0.78
CA ALA A 438 -5.67 -10.53 -2.02
C ALA A 438 -4.25 -9.97 -1.77
N LEU A 439 -4.10 -9.03 -0.83
CA LEU A 439 -2.78 -8.60 -0.37
C LEU A 439 -2.04 -9.76 0.29
N GLY A 440 -2.74 -10.61 1.03
CA GLY A 440 -2.20 -11.83 1.64
C GLY A 440 -1.61 -12.81 0.63
N ASN A 441 -2.13 -12.86 -0.60
CA ASN A 441 -1.52 -13.64 -1.68
C ASN A 441 -0.08 -13.22 -1.99
N PHE A 442 0.27 -11.97 -1.74
CA PHE A 442 1.64 -11.48 -1.83
C PHE A 442 2.36 -11.60 -0.47
N SER A 443 1.86 -10.92 0.56
CA SER A 443 2.57 -10.67 1.82
C SER A 443 2.84 -11.94 2.64
N PHE A 444 1.94 -12.93 2.61
CA PHE A 444 2.13 -14.18 3.35
C PHE A 444 3.21 -15.06 2.73
N PHE A 445 3.37 -15.03 1.41
CA PHE A 445 4.24 -15.95 0.69
C PHE A 445 5.55 -15.31 0.21
N VAL A 446 5.53 -14.04 -0.16
CA VAL A 446 6.71 -13.29 -0.63
C VAL A 446 7.34 -12.58 0.57
N LYS A 447 8.35 -13.20 1.14
CA LYS A 447 9.01 -12.72 2.37
C LYS A 447 10.21 -11.80 2.07
N PRO A 448 10.62 -10.98 3.04
CA PRO A 448 11.85 -10.20 2.95
C PRO A 448 13.04 -11.07 2.54
N GLY A 449 13.84 -10.57 1.60
CA GLY A 449 14.99 -11.30 1.06
C GLY A 449 14.70 -12.20 -0.14
N MET A 450 13.44 -12.49 -0.45
CA MET A 450 13.12 -13.22 -1.69
C MET A 450 13.40 -12.37 -2.92
N VAL A 451 13.97 -13.00 -3.93
CA VAL A 451 14.36 -12.35 -5.19
C VAL A 451 13.27 -12.57 -6.24
N ARG A 452 12.74 -11.48 -6.79
CA ARG A 452 11.88 -11.58 -7.96
C ARG A 452 12.69 -12.06 -9.15
N VAL A 453 12.13 -12.99 -9.93
CA VAL A 453 12.75 -13.54 -11.13
C VAL A 453 11.93 -13.20 -12.37
N GLN A 454 12.59 -13.15 -13.52
CA GLN A 454 11.93 -12.78 -14.77
C GLN A 454 11.01 -13.88 -15.29
N ILE A 455 9.92 -13.45 -15.92
CA ILE A 455 8.97 -14.31 -16.64
C ILE A 455 8.91 -13.80 -18.09
N PRO A 456 9.79 -14.27 -18.99
CA PRO A 456 9.89 -13.73 -20.37
C PRO A 456 8.62 -13.94 -21.21
N SER A 457 7.75 -14.87 -20.81
CA SER A 457 6.50 -15.17 -21.52
C SER A 457 5.32 -14.27 -21.14
N ILE A 458 5.49 -13.39 -20.13
CA ILE A 458 4.43 -12.48 -19.65
C ILE A 458 4.93 -11.04 -19.69
N ASP A 459 4.21 -10.20 -20.40
CA ASP A 459 4.38 -8.75 -20.36
C ASP A 459 3.30 -8.13 -19.46
N ASN A 460 3.65 -7.84 -18.20
CA ASN A 460 2.73 -7.25 -17.26
C ASN A 460 2.29 -5.81 -17.62
N THR A 461 2.85 -5.21 -18.67
CA THR A 461 2.37 -3.90 -19.17
C THR A 461 1.17 -4.04 -20.10
N THR A 462 0.96 -5.21 -20.67
CA THR A 462 -0.15 -5.49 -21.60
C THR A 462 -1.25 -6.37 -20.99
N GLU A 463 -0.93 -7.12 -19.93
CA GLU A 463 -1.84 -8.10 -19.30
C GLU A 463 -2.76 -7.51 -18.21
N LEU A 464 -2.87 -6.20 -18.12
CA LEU A 464 -3.57 -5.49 -17.03
C LEU A 464 -5.06 -5.86 -16.85
N ASN A 465 -5.71 -6.33 -17.90
CA ASN A 465 -7.11 -6.77 -17.89
C ASN A 465 -7.25 -8.29 -18.08
N ASN A 466 -6.15 -9.02 -18.07
CA ASN A 466 -6.10 -10.45 -18.27
C ASN A 466 -5.43 -11.15 -17.08
N VAL A 467 -4.27 -11.77 -17.25
CA VAL A 467 -3.54 -12.45 -16.17
C VAL A 467 -2.16 -11.83 -16.00
N MET A 468 -1.96 -11.12 -14.92
CA MET A 468 -0.65 -10.61 -14.51
C MET A 468 0.05 -11.66 -13.65
N VAL A 469 1.34 -11.87 -13.86
CA VAL A 469 2.10 -12.87 -13.09
C VAL A 469 3.43 -12.31 -12.62
N THR A 470 3.77 -12.58 -11.36
CA THR A 470 5.09 -12.34 -10.78
C THR A 470 5.64 -13.61 -10.14
N ALA A 471 6.95 -13.82 -10.20
CA ALA A 471 7.57 -15.00 -9.61
C ALA A 471 8.76 -14.61 -8.73
N TYR A 472 8.94 -15.35 -7.66
CA TYR A 472 9.96 -15.10 -6.65
C TYR A 472 10.65 -16.40 -6.22
N LYS A 473 11.94 -16.32 -5.93
CA LYS A 473 12.69 -17.42 -5.34
C LYS A 473 13.23 -17.05 -3.96
N ASP A 474 13.13 -17.99 -3.04
CA ASP A 474 13.92 -18.02 -1.82
C ASP A 474 15.11 -18.94 -2.06
N VAL A 475 16.29 -18.36 -2.14
CA VAL A 475 17.52 -19.11 -2.47
C VAL A 475 17.91 -20.06 -1.33
N ALA A 476 17.73 -19.62 -0.08
CA ALA A 476 18.12 -20.39 1.10
C ALA A 476 17.26 -21.64 1.29
N ASN A 477 15.95 -21.49 1.10
CA ASN A 477 14.96 -22.56 1.30
C ASN A 477 14.57 -23.28 0.01
N LYS A 478 15.17 -22.92 -1.13
CA LYS A 478 14.82 -23.45 -2.45
C LYS A 478 13.30 -23.36 -2.75
N LYS A 479 12.66 -22.29 -2.30
CA LYS A 479 11.24 -22.07 -2.46
C LYS A 479 10.95 -21.23 -3.71
N LEU A 480 9.96 -21.67 -4.51
CA LEU A 480 9.40 -20.93 -5.62
C LEU A 480 8.00 -20.44 -5.24
N VAL A 481 7.75 -19.15 -5.46
CA VAL A 481 6.43 -18.52 -5.29
C VAL A 481 6.05 -17.85 -6.59
N VAL A 482 4.88 -18.17 -7.12
CA VAL A 482 4.31 -17.55 -8.33
C VAL A 482 2.98 -16.94 -7.94
N VAL A 483 2.83 -15.63 -8.07
CA VAL A 483 1.59 -14.92 -7.81
C VAL A 483 0.94 -14.51 -9.12
N ALA A 484 -0.27 -14.96 -9.35
CA ALA A 484 -1.07 -14.68 -10.54
C ALA A 484 -2.34 -13.91 -10.17
N VAL A 485 -2.63 -12.84 -10.89
CA VAL A 485 -3.83 -12.01 -10.75
C VAL A 485 -4.64 -12.11 -12.02
N ASN A 486 -5.74 -12.84 -11.98
CA ASN A 486 -6.65 -12.99 -13.10
C ASN A 486 -7.81 -11.98 -12.99
N ILE A 487 -7.72 -10.90 -13.72
CA ILE A 487 -8.76 -9.85 -13.79
C ILE A 487 -9.93 -10.30 -14.68
N SER A 488 -9.66 -11.20 -15.63
CA SER A 488 -10.64 -11.61 -16.64
C SER A 488 -11.80 -12.43 -16.04
N LYS A 489 -12.90 -12.50 -16.78
CA LYS A 489 -14.10 -13.26 -16.40
C LYS A 489 -14.02 -14.74 -16.77
N SER A 490 -12.90 -15.21 -17.30
CA SER A 490 -12.68 -16.61 -17.68
C SER A 490 -11.46 -17.19 -16.96
N ALA A 491 -11.52 -18.45 -16.61
CA ALA A 491 -10.34 -19.19 -16.17
C ALA A 491 -9.34 -19.33 -17.30
N LYS A 492 -8.06 -19.46 -16.97
CA LYS A 492 -6.97 -19.53 -17.94
C LYS A 492 -6.06 -20.72 -17.64
N ALA A 493 -5.81 -21.53 -18.66
CA ALA A 493 -4.96 -22.71 -18.55
C ALA A 493 -3.50 -22.38 -18.79
N TYR A 494 -2.62 -22.84 -17.91
CA TYR A 494 -1.17 -22.63 -17.96
C TYR A 494 -0.39 -23.93 -17.77
N LYS A 495 0.83 -23.97 -18.29
CA LYS A 495 1.89 -24.91 -17.88
C LYS A 495 3.11 -24.13 -17.44
N LEU A 496 3.80 -24.56 -16.39
CA LEU A 496 5.02 -23.92 -15.92
C LEU A 496 6.25 -24.56 -16.56
N ASN A 497 7.10 -23.72 -17.16
CA ASN A 497 8.45 -24.07 -17.59
C ASN A 497 9.44 -23.30 -16.70
N LEU A 498 10.22 -24.02 -15.89
CA LEU A 498 11.18 -23.44 -14.96
C LEU A 498 12.60 -23.55 -15.55
N ALA A 499 13.10 -22.47 -16.12
CA ALA A 499 14.48 -22.41 -16.61
C ALA A 499 15.47 -22.22 -15.44
N GLY A 500 16.57 -22.95 -15.47
CA GLY A 500 17.60 -22.94 -14.41
C GLY A 500 17.28 -23.86 -13.24
N GLY A 501 16.30 -24.77 -13.37
CA GLY A 501 15.95 -25.75 -12.35
C GLY A 501 14.72 -26.56 -12.70
N THR A 502 14.26 -27.39 -11.76
CA THR A 502 13.01 -28.15 -11.88
C THR A 502 12.21 -28.02 -10.60
N VAL A 503 10.88 -27.98 -10.72
CA VAL A 503 9.98 -27.99 -9.54
C VAL A 503 10.01 -29.38 -8.93
N THR A 504 10.19 -29.45 -7.62
CA THR A 504 10.20 -30.73 -6.88
C THR A 504 8.85 -31.43 -7.04
N ASP A 505 8.88 -32.74 -7.34
CA ASP A 505 7.68 -33.58 -7.56
C ASP A 505 6.72 -33.07 -8.63
N ASN A 506 7.14 -32.08 -9.43
CA ASN A 506 6.31 -31.41 -10.46
C ASN A 506 5.00 -30.84 -9.90
N LYS A 507 4.95 -30.46 -8.63
CA LYS A 507 3.72 -30.00 -7.95
C LYS A 507 3.87 -28.58 -7.39
N LEU A 508 2.77 -27.81 -7.52
CA LEU A 508 2.60 -26.51 -6.89
C LEU A 508 1.34 -26.54 -6.04
N THR A 509 1.41 -25.98 -4.84
CA THR A 509 0.24 -25.80 -3.97
C THR A 509 -0.36 -24.42 -4.19
N PRO A 510 -1.60 -24.31 -4.69
CA PRO A 510 -2.28 -23.03 -4.86
C PRO A 510 -2.89 -22.53 -3.54
N TYR A 511 -2.86 -21.21 -3.33
CA TYR A 511 -3.60 -20.48 -2.31
C TYR A 511 -4.44 -19.41 -3.00
N ILE A 512 -5.76 -19.47 -2.84
CA ILE A 512 -6.71 -18.80 -3.71
C ILE A 512 -7.51 -17.76 -2.93
N THR A 513 -7.54 -16.54 -3.45
CA THR A 513 -8.53 -15.51 -3.09
C THR A 513 -9.44 -15.27 -4.28
N SER A 514 -10.74 -15.45 -4.08
CA SER A 514 -11.79 -15.24 -5.08
C SER A 514 -13.08 -14.81 -4.38
N GLU A 515 -14.19 -14.68 -5.12
CA GLU A 515 -15.48 -14.34 -4.49
C GLU A 515 -15.82 -15.30 -3.34
N ALA A 516 -15.63 -16.61 -3.53
CA ALA A 516 -15.96 -17.63 -2.54
C ALA A 516 -14.82 -17.94 -1.55
N LEU A 517 -13.57 -17.64 -1.90
CA LEU A 517 -12.39 -18.08 -1.15
C LEU A 517 -11.60 -16.89 -0.62
N SER A 518 -10.99 -17.03 0.56
CA SER A 518 -10.14 -16.04 1.21
C SER A 518 -8.82 -16.69 1.58
N LEU A 519 -7.84 -16.59 0.68
CA LEU A 519 -6.49 -17.15 0.79
C LEU A 519 -6.48 -18.65 1.15
N LYS A 520 -7.42 -19.40 0.57
CA LYS A 520 -7.61 -20.82 0.87
C LYS A 520 -6.64 -21.70 0.10
N LYS A 521 -6.05 -22.67 0.81
CA LYS A 521 -5.21 -23.72 0.25
C LYS A 521 -6.06 -24.64 -0.65
N GLY A 522 -5.63 -24.81 -1.88
CA GLY A 522 -6.22 -25.76 -2.82
C GLY A 522 -5.42 -27.06 -2.90
N THR A 523 -5.95 -27.99 -3.70
CA THR A 523 -5.25 -29.23 -4.04
C THR A 523 -4.02 -28.91 -4.88
N ALA A 524 -2.90 -29.59 -4.61
CA ALA A 524 -1.67 -29.44 -5.38
C ALA A 524 -1.91 -29.77 -6.87
N VAL A 525 -1.42 -28.89 -7.74
CA VAL A 525 -1.56 -29.00 -9.19
C VAL A 525 -0.25 -29.43 -9.84
N ASP A 526 -0.33 -30.05 -11.03
CA ASP A 526 0.84 -30.43 -11.82
C ASP A 526 1.36 -29.22 -12.61
N VAL A 527 2.69 -29.05 -12.69
CA VAL A 527 3.30 -27.97 -13.47
C VAL A 527 3.05 -28.11 -14.99
N SER A 528 2.73 -29.32 -15.48
CA SER A 528 2.43 -29.56 -16.89
C SER A 528 1.05 -29.03 -17.31
N GLY A 529 0.17 -28.74 -16.37
CA GLY A 529 -1.14 -28.17 -16.64
C GLY A 529 -1.88 -27.79 -15.38
N PHE A 530 -2.21 -26.50 -15.24
CA PHE A 530 -3.01 -25.96 -14.15
C PHE A 530 -3.85 -24.79 -14.63
N GLU A 531 -4.85 -24.44 -13.85
CA GLU A 531 -5.79 -23.39 -14.19
C GLU A 531 -5.71 -22.24 -13.17
N ILE A 532 -5.73 -20.99 -13.67
CA ILE A 532 -5.89 -19.79 -12.86
C ILE A 532 -7.37 -19.39 -12.96
N PRO A 533 -8.16 -19.54 -11.88
CA PRO A 533 -9.59 -19.25 -11.90
C PRO A 533 -9.89 -17.80 -12.31
N ALA A 534 -11.06 -17.60 -12.91
CA ALA A 534 -11.55 -16.27 -13.24
C ALA A 534 -11.65 -15.37 -11.99
N ARG A 535 -11.39 -14.08 -12.14
CA ARG A 535 -11.54 -13.07 -11.08
C ARG A 535 -10.94 -13.53 -9.75
N SER A 536 -9.64 -13.85 -9.77
CA SER A 536 -8.96 -14.41 -8.60
C SER A 536 -7.53 -13.87 -8.47
N VAL A 537 -7.00 -13.95 -7.26
CA VAL A 537 -5.58 -13.86 -6.97
C VAL A 537 -5.14 -15.22 -6.45
N VAL A 538 -4.15 -15.82 -7.10
CA VAL A 538 -3.67 -17.16 -6.73
C VAL A 538 -2.16 -17.13 -6.52
N THR A 539 -1.73 -17.68 -5.40
CA THR A 539 -0.31 -17.89 -5.13
C THR A 539 0.01 -19.38 -5.21
N TYR A 540 0.85 -19.75 -6.14
CA TYR A 540 1.36 -21.10 -6.29
C TYR A 540 2.70 -21.22 -5.55
N VAL A 541 2.82 -22.20 -4.67
CA VAL A 541 4.01 -22.43 -3.85
C VAL A 541 4.57 -23.82 -4.13
N GLY A 542 5.85 -23.88 -4.40
CA GLY A 542 6.60 -25.12 -4.56
C GLY A 542 8.04 -24.97 -4.10
N THR A 543 8.80 -26.06 -4.18
CA THR A 543 10.26 -26.06 -4.03
C THR A 543 10.92 -26.40 -5.37
N TYR A 544 12.16 -25.96 -5.54
CA TYR A 544 12.92 -26.25 -6.77
C TYR A 544 14.29 -26.84 -6.45
N LYS A 545 14.85 -27.59 -7.40
CA LYS A 545 16.17 -28.18 -7.35
C LYS A 545 16.94 -27.96 -8.63
#